data_699ac695313154d1db823310b00a3ad6
#
_entry.id   699ac695313154d1db823310b00a3ad6
#
_cell.length_a   1.000
_cell.length_b   1.000
_cell.length_c   1.000
_cell.angle_alpha   90.00
_cell.angle_beta   90.00
_cell.angle_gamma   90.00
#
_symmetry.space_group_name_H-M   'P 1'
#
loop_
_entity.id
_entity.type
_entity.pdbx_description
1 polymer ?
#
loop_
_entity_poly.entity_id
_entity_poly.type
_entity_poly.pdbx_seq_one_letter_code
_entity_poly.pdbx_strand_id
1 'polypeptide(L)'
;MSLVPDEPSEESLYQHKPELLRSARELFRRGEVIFTLAERDIRAQYKQAVLGIAWALLTPLISLVLLFILAKNVKSFSIGGNVPTILTMYVGLITFGLFGGAIGGGSNSLVANKALMAKSHFPRECFPLSQILGSAFTSLMATVPLAILFTVHGFAPKLTSLWAPLYVAIEIPFMIGLVLLVSSVIVQMRDLQQIIPIVMPLVMLITVLEPLNQEMHKHLVPNARFVLGHGWLRDVYCFVNPMAPIVDNVRSSVLLGFGPQWSTLILGLCGSLVYLVVGFVVFKKLEVNFADLT
;
A
#
# COMPACT_ATOMS: atom_id res chain seq x y z
N MET A 1 20.77 -49.86 36.41
CA MET A 1 19.48 -49.57 35.78
C MET A 1 19.46 -48.05 35.62
N SER A 2 20.04 -47.54 34.55
CA SER A 2 20.20 -46.11 34.27
C SER A 2 19.01 -45.63 33.49
N LEU A 3 18.19 -44.77 34.11
CA LEU A 3 17.15 -44.03 33.45
C LEU A 3 17.77 -42.98 32.54
N VAL A 4 17.88 -43.29 31.25
CA VAL A 4 18.11 -42.29 30.21
C VAL A 4 16.78 -41.56 30.05
N PRO A 5 16.70 -40.23 30.20
CA PRO A 5 15.50 -39.48 29.89
C PRO A 5 15.18 -39.69 28.42
N ASP A 6 13.91 -40.05 28.11
CA ASP A 6 13.43 -40.11 26.73
C ASP A 6 13.74 -38.77 26.02
N GLU A 7 14.63 -38.82 25.03
CA GLU A 7 14.81 -37.68 24.12
C GLU A 7 13.47 -37.38 23.43
N PRO A 8 13.00 -36.15 23.49
CA PRO A 8 11.77 -35.80 22.80
C PRO A 8 11.93 -36.13 21.30
N SER A 9 10.95 -36.85 20.73
CA SER A 9 10.96 -37.27 19.35
C SER A 9 11.18 -36.02 18.45
N GLU A 10 12.06 -36.13 17.45
CA GLU A 10 12.35 -35.03 16.51
C GLU A 10 11.09 -34.42 15.89
N GLU A 11 10.02 -35.20 15.68
CA GLU A 11 8.72 -34.73 15.23
C GLU A 11 8.04 -33.75 16.21
N SER A 12 8.28 -33.85 17.53
CA SER A 12 7.70 -32.93 18.50
C SER A 12 8.36 -31.54 18.51
N LEU A 13 9.61 -31.44 18.04
CA LEU A 13 10.36 -30.19 17.92
C LEU A 13 9.89 -29.35 16.69
N TYR A 14 9.33 -30.00 15.66
CA TYR A 14 8.88 -29.35 14.44
C TYR A 14 7.37 -29.04 14.39
N GLN A 15 6.57 -29.52 15.34
CA GLN A 15 5.12 -29.23 15.42
C GLN A 15 4.82 -27.95 16.21
N HIS A 16 5.50 -26.86 15.95
CA HIS A 16 4.97 -25.55 16.34
C HIS A 16 3.83 -25.20 15.38
N LYS A 17 2.58 -25.57 15.76
CA LYS A 17 1.38 -24.95 15.17
C LYS A 17 1.54 -23.45 15.35
N PRO A 18 1.56 -22.64 14.30
CA PRO A 18 1.70 -21.21 14.46
C PRO A 18 0.48 -20.71 15.25
N GLU A 19 0.69 -20.33 16.50
CA GLU A 19 -0.33 -19.62 17.28
C GLU A 19 -0.45 -18.21 16.69
N LEU A 20 -1.29 -18.06 15.67
CA LEU A 20 -1.47 -16.83 14.88
C LEU A 20 -1.69 -15.60 15.79
N LEU A 21 -2.51 -15.77 16.84
CA LEU A 21 -2.80 -14.70 17.80
C LEU A 21 -1.57 -14.30 18.63
N ARG A 22 -0.73 -15.28 19.01
CA ARG A 22 0.51 -15.02 19.75
C ARG A 22 1.51 -14.27 18.90
N SER A 23 1.68 -14.69 17.64
CA SER A 23 2.56 -14.02 16.68
C SER A 23 2.11 -12.58 16.40
N ALA A 24 0.81 -12.34 16.22
CA ALA A 24 0.27 -10.98 16.06
C ALA A 24 0.53 -10.10 17.30
N ARG A 25 0.36 -10.64 18.52
CA ARG A 25 0.64 -9.92 19.76
C ARG A 25 2.13 -9.60 19.94
N GLU A 26 3.00 -10.51 19.52
CA GLU A 26 4.46 -10.29 19.55
C GLU A 26 4.88 -9.20 18.57
N LEU A 27 4.25 -9.10 17.40
CA LEU A 27 4.49 -8.00 16.45
C LEU A 27 4.20 -6.62 17.06
N PHE A 28 3.06 -6.48 17.76
CA PHE A 28 2.74 -5.21 18.42
C PHE A 28 3.77 -4.84 19.50
N ARG A 29 4.34 -5.82 20.21
CA ARG A 29 5.38 -5.58 21.22
C ARG A 29 6.73 -5.20 20.59
N ARG A 30 6.96 -5.50 19.32
CA ARG A 30 8.20 -5.24 18.60
C ARG A 30 8.10 -4.04 17.62
N GLY A 31 7.15 -3.15 17.85
CA GLY A 31 7.00 -1.92 17.05
C GLY A 31 8.29 -1.10 16.97
N GLU A 32 9.11 -1.06 18.02
CA GLU A 32 10.42 -0.38 18.02
C GLU A 32 11.38 -0.96 16.96
N VAL A 33 11.38 -2.28 16.76
CA VAL A 33 12.21 -2.94 15.74
C VAL A 33 11.75 -2.52 14.34
N ILE A 34 10.43 -2.52 14.10
CA ILE A 34 9.85 -2.12 12.82
C ILE A 34 10.21 -0.65 12.52
N PHE A 35 10.10 0.21 13.52
CA PHE A 35 10.44 1.64 13.39
C PHE A 35 11.93 1.83 13.10
N THR A 36 12.82 1.14 13.83
CA THR A 36 14.28 1.22 13.65
C THR A 36 14.70 0.73 12.26
N LEU A 37 14.08 -0.35 11.76
CA LEU A 37 14.32 -0.84 10.41
C LEU A 37 13.84 0.18 9.36
N ALA A 38 12.66 0.75 9.53
CA ALA A 38 12.13 1.78 8.63
C ALA A 38 13.03 3.02 8.61
N GLU A 39 13.47 3.50 9.76
CA GLU A 39 14.40 4.64 9.87
C GLU A 39 15.72 4.35 9.16
N ARG A 40 16.30 3.16 9.37
CA ARG A 40 17.52 2.71 8.68
C ARG A 40 17.32 2.77 7.16
N ASP A 41 16.23 2.22 6.67
CA ASP A 41 15.96 2.09 5.23
C ASP A 41 15.70 3.48 4.60
N ILE A 42 14.95 4.36 5.26
CA ILE A 42 14.76 5.76 4.85
C ILE A 42 16.11 6.49 4.81
N ARG A 43 16.92 6.39 5.86
CA ARG A 43 18.25 7.02 5.89
C ARG A 43 19.15 6.48 4.77
N ALA A 44 19.13 5.17 4.53
CA ALA A 44 19.95 4.54 3.48
C ALA A 44 19.52 5.01 2.08
N GLN A 45 18.21 5.19 1.83
CA GLN A 45 17.67 5.64 0.55
C GLN A 45 18.16 7.05 0.16
N TYR A 46 18.30 7.95 1.15
CA TYR A 46 18.59 9.36 0.88
C TYR A 46 20.03 9.78 1.19
N LYS A 47 20.79 8.99 1.97
CA LYS A 47 22.14 9.36 2.47
C LYS A 47 23.19 9.59 1.37
N GLN A 48 23.10 8.84 0.26
CA GLN A 48 24.10 8.90 -0.83
C GLN A 48 23.56 9.58 -2.08
N ALA A 49 22.34 10.09 -2.05
CA ALA A 49 21.72 10.76 -3.20
C ALA A 49 22.16 12.23 -3.27
N VAL A 50 22.53 12.72 -4.46
CA VAL A 50 22.95 14.12 -4.68
C VAL A 50 21.91 15.13 -4.20
N LEU A 51 20.63 14.84 -4.42
CA LEU A 51 19.50 15.68 -3.98
C LEU A 51 18.97 15.28 -2.60
N GLY A 52 19.52 14.21 -1.98
CA GLY A 52 19.10 13.75 -0.68
C GLY A 52 17.58 13.54 -0.57
N ILE A 53 16.99 14.10 0.49
CA ILE A 53 15.54 13.99 0.78
C ILE A 53 14.65 14.69 -0.26
N ALA A 54 15.21 15.59 -1.09
CA ALA A 54 14.42 16.25 -2.14
C ALA A 54 13.83 15.24 -3.15
N TRP A 55 14.42 14.07 -3.30
CA TRP A 55 13.83 12.99 -4.11
C TRP A 55 12.45 12.55 -3.60
N ALA A 56 12.20 12.60 -2.30
CA ALA A 56 10.89 12.29 -1.74
C ALA A 56 9.79 13.27 -2.24
N LEU A 57 10.17 14.50 -2.58
CA LEU A 57 9.27 15.51 -3.14
C LEU A 57 9.20 15.43 -4.67
N LEU A 58 10.34 15.21 -5.33
CA LEU A 58 10.43 15.21 -6.78
C LEU A 58 9.77 13.99 -7.44
N THR A 59 9.92 12.80 -6.84
CA THR A 59 9.37 11.57 -7.40
C THR A 59 7.84 11.65 -7.62
N PRO A 60 7.00 12.05 -6.65
CA PRO A 60 5.57 12.20 -6.88
C PRO A 60 5.24 13.33 -7.88
N LEU A 61 6.04 14.40 -7.96
CA LEU A 61 5.85 15.45 -8.96
C LEU A 61 6.14 14.95 -10.37
N ILE A 62 7.21 14.20 -10.57
CA ILE A 62 7.55 13.60 -11.87
C ILE A 62 6.43 12.64 -12.29
N SER A 63 5.96 11.79 -11.37
CA SER A 63 4.85 10.87 -11.64
C SER A 63 3.56 11.62 -12.00
N LEU A 64 3.27 12.75 -11.34
CA LEU A 64 2.15 13.63 -11.68
C LEU A 64 2.28 14.19 -13.10
N VAL A 65 3.45 14.71 -13.48
CA VAL A 65 3.68 15.27 -14.83
C VAL A 65 3.48 14.19 -15.89
N LEU A 66 4.01 12.99 -15.67
CA LEU A 66 3.82 11.86 -16.59
C LEU A 66 2.34 11.47 -16.71
N LEU A 67 1.64 11.34 -15.58
CA LEU A 67 0.23 11.01 -15.56
C LEU A 67 -0.61 12.09 -16.25
N PHE A 68 -0.30 13.38 -16.03
CA PHE A 68 -0.98 14.50 -16.66
C PHE A 68 -0.77 14.53 -18.18
N ILE A 69 0.45 14.26 -18.65
CA ILE A 69 0.75 14.17 -20.09
C ILE A 69 -0.02 13.01 -20.71
N LEU A 70 -0.05 11.84 -20.06
CA LEU A 70 -0.81 10.68 -20.54
C LEU A 70 -2.30 11.01 -20.60
N ALA A 71 -2.85 11.59 -19.55
CA ALA A 71 -4.26 11.94 -19.47
C ALA A 71 -4.65 12.98 -20.56
N LYS A 72 -3.81 13.97 -20.83
CA LYS A 72 -4.05 14.98 -21.87
C LYS A 72 -4.10 14.38 -23.29
N ASN A 73 -3.31 13.35 -23.54
CA ASN A 73 -3.25 12.69 -24.85
C ASN A 73 -4.38 11.67 -25.08
N VAL A 74 -5.06 11.24 -24.02
CA VAL A 74 -6.23 10.38 -24.13
C VAL A 74 -7.46 11.26 -24.32
N LYS A 75 -8.07 11.21 -25.49
CA LYS A 75 -9.25 12.04 -25.88
C LYS A 75 -10.45 11.94 -24.93
N SER A 76 -10.47 10.90 -24.09
CA SER A 76 -11.51 10.69 -23.06
C SER A 76 -11.31 11.56 -21.81
N PHE A 77 -10.12 12.11 -21.60
CA PHE A 77 -9.86 13.01 -20.47
C PHE A 77 -10.18 14.45 -20.86
N SER A 78 -11.37 14.87 -20.54
CA SER A 78 -11.76 16.27 -20.70
C SER A 78 -11.45 17.03 -19.42
N ILE A 79 -10.62 18.06 -19.52
CA ILE A 79 -10.35 18.98 -18.41
C ILE A 79 -11.55 19.92 -18.34
N GLY A 80 -12.55 19.56 -17.56
CA GLY A 80 -13.75 20.38 -17.41
C GLY A 80 -14.40 20.15 -16.04
N GLY A 81 -14.57 21.20 -15.27
CA GLY A 81 -15.22 21.19 -13.97
C GLY A 81 -14.64 22.25 -13.03
N ASN A 82 -15.31 22.47 -11.89
CA ASN A 82 -14.89 23.45 -10.88
C ASN A 82 -13.63 23.03 -10.10
N VAL A 83 -13.17 21.76 -10.23
CA VAL A 83 -11.97 21.25 -9.57
C VAL A 83 -10.88 21.01 -10.62
N PRO A 84 -9.67 21.57 -10.44
CA PRO A 84 -8.56 21.31 -11.36
C PRO A 84 -8.23 19.81 -11.43
N THR A 85 -8.22 19.25 -12.63
CA THR A 85 -7.93 17.82 -12.87
C THR A 85 -6.58 17.40 -12.28
N ILE A 86 -5.59 18.32 -12.31
CA ILE A 86 -4.27 18.07 -11.73
C ILE A 86 -4.33 17.78 -10.22
N LEU A 87 -5.19 18.49 -9.47
CA LEU A 87 -5.39 18.24 -8.04
C LEU A 87 -6.04 16.87 -7.80
N THR A 88 -7.05 16.55 -8.60
CA THR A 88 -7.74 15.27 -8.51
C THR A 88 -6.81 14.08 -8.78
N MET A 89 -5.97 14.21 -9.81
CA MET A 89 -4.95 13.20 -10.12
C MET A 89 -3.91 13.10 -9.03
N TYR A 90 -3.43 14.24 -8.51
CA TYR A 90 -2.37 14.24 -7.51
C TYR A 90 -2.82 13.67 -6.16
N VAL A 91 -4.02 14.01 -5.70
CA VAL A 91 -4.60 13.41 -4.49
C VAL A 91 -4.70 11.89 -4.63
N GLY A 92 -5.17 11.40 -5.77
CA GLY A 92 -5.21 9.97 -6.04
C GLY A 92 -3.82 9.32 -6.11
N LEU A 93 -2.86 10.02 -6.69
CA LEU A 93 -1.47 9.56 -6.79
C LEU A 93 -0.81 9.43 -5.41
N ILE A 94 -1.01 10.40 -4.52
CA ILE A 94 -0.48 10.34 -3.14
C ILE A 94 -1.09 9.16 -2.37
N THR A 95 -2.41 9.02 -2.45
CA THR A 95 -3.14 7.93 -1.77
C THR A 95 -2.66 6.57 -2.28
N PHE A 96 -2.60 6.39 -3.60
CA PHE A 96 -2.06 5.15 -4.19
C PHE A 96 -0.57 4.98 -3.93
N GLY A 97 0.18 6.07 -3.80
CA GLY A 97 1.63 6.09 -3.56
C GLY A 97 2.02 5.43 -2.24
N LEU A 98 1.21 5.59 -1.20
CA LEU A 98 1.37 4.91 0.08
C LEU A 98 1.33 3.39 -0.11
N PHE A 99 0.31 2.89 -0.76
CA PHE A 99 0.13 1.48 -1.09
C PHE A 99 1.23 0.95 -2.02
N GLY A 100 1.43 1.62 -3.15
CA GLY A 100 2.40 1.20 -4.17
C GLY A 100 3.84 1.17 -3.65
N GLY A 101 4.21 2.14 -2.80
CA GLY A 101 5.50 2.17 -2.13
C GLY A 101 5.68 1.04 -1.13
N ALA A 102 4.63 0.75 -0.34
CA ALA A 102 4.63 -0.36 0.61
C ALA A 102 4.79 -1.72 -0.10
N ILE A 103 4.04 -1.95 -1.18
CA ILE A 103 4.15 -3.20 -1.95
C ILE A 103 5.49 -3.29 -2.67
N GLY A 104 5.95 -2.23 -3.34
CA GLY A 104 7.22 -2.20 -4.07
C GLY A 104 8.43 -2.47 -3.17
N GLY A 105 8.52 -1.78 -2.03
CA GLY A 105 9.60 -1.98 -1.05
C GLY A 105 9.44 -3.29 -0.28
N GLY A 106 8.23 -3.56 0.21
CA GLY A 106 7.93 -4.70 1.06
C GLY A 106 8.09 -6.04 0.35
N SER A 107 7.73 -6.12 -0.92
CA SER A 107 7.87 -7.34 -1.73
C SER A 107 9.31 -7.88 -1.77
N ASN A 108 10.30 -7.01 -1.85
CA ASN A 108 11.71 -7.37 -1.93
C ASN A 108 12.42 -7.40 -0.56
N SER A 109 11.76 -6.97 0.50
CA SER A 109 12.36 -6.72 1.81
C SER A 109 13.05 -7.94 2.43
N LEU A 110 12.45 -9.13 2.30
CA LEU A 110 13.01 -10.38 2.82
C LEU A 110 14.29 -10.78 2.06
N VAL A 111 14.26 -10.70 0.74
CA VAL A 111 15.42 -11.05 -0.10
C VAL A 111 16.58 -10.07 0.12
N ALA A 112 16.28 -8.78 0.20
CA ALA A 112 17.28 -7.72 0.43
C ALA A 112 17.94 -7.82 1.82
N ASN A 113 17.21 -8.28 2.82
CA ASN A 113 17.71 -8.38 4.21
C ASN A 113 18.10 -9.80 4.64
N LYS A 114 18.35 -10.73 3.69
CA LYS A 114 18.72 -12.12 3.94
C LYS A 114 19.86 -12.25 4.96
N ALA A 115 20.96 -11.51 4.78
CA ALA A 115 22.12 -11.55 5.67
C ALA A 115 21.81 -11.08 7.11
N LEU A 116 20.84 -10.16 7.26
CA LEU A 116 20.40 -9.68 8.57
C LEU A 116 19.49 -10.71 9.23
N MET A 117 18.60 -11.35 8.47
CA MET A 117 17.74 -12.43 8.97
C MET A 117 18.52 -13.63 9.50
N ALA A 118 19.64 -14.00 8.84
CA ALA A 118 20.49 -15.10 9.27
C ALA A 118 21.21 -14.82 10.61
N LYS A 119 21.42 -13.54 10.95
CA LYS A 119 22.16 -13.13 12.16
C LYS A 119 21.26 -12.67 13.30
N SER A 120 19.98 -12.47 13.05
CA SER A 120 19.04 -11.88 14.02
C SER A 120 17.87 -12.82 14.33
N HIS A 121 17.44 -12.80 15.60
CA HIS A 121 16.27 -13.55 16.06
C HIS A 121 14.98 -12.71 16.02
N PHE A 122 14.88 -11.76 15.08
CA PHE A 122 13.67 -10.96 14.91
C PHE A 122 12.58 -11.73 14.12
N PRO A 123 11.30 -11.51 14.40
CA PRO A 123 10.23 -11.98 13.56
C PRO A 123 10.44 -11.46 12.11
N ARG A 124 10.36 -12.36 11.16
CA ARG A 124 10.64 -12.05 9.75
C ARG A 124 9.64 -11.06 9.15
N GLU A 125 8.46 -10.97 9.73
CA GLU A 125 7.43 -10.00 9.37
C GLU A 125 7.86 -8.54 9.56
N CYS A 126 8.81 -8.27 10.46
CA CYS A 126 9.29 -6.91 10.71
C CYS A 126 9.88 -6.25 9.45
N PHE A 127 10.51 -7.04 8.56
CA PHE A 127 11.12 -6.51 7.34
C PHE A 127 10.10 -5.99 6.32
N PRO A 128 9.07 -6.76 5.91
CA PRO A 128 8.04 -6.23 5.03
C PRO A 128 7.21 -5.12 5.69
N LEU A 129 6.94 -5.19 6.99
CA LEU A 129 6.17 -4.17 7.70
C LEU A 129 6.92 -2.83 7.85
N SER A 130 8.25 -2.84 7.96
CA SER A 130 9.05 -1.60 8.01
C SER A 130 8.91 -0.78 6.73
N GLN A 131 8.67 -1.43 5.58
CA GLN A 131 8.50 -0.75 4.30
C GLN A 131 7.17 0.03 4.22
N ILE A 132 6.14 -0.37 4.98
CA ILE A 132 4.90 0.38 5.12
C ILE A 132 5.17 1.74 5.78
N LEU A 133 6.00 1.78 6.83
CA LEU A 133 6.40 3.04 7.47
C LEU A 133 7.26 3.89 6.55
N GLY A 134 8.15 3.28 5.76
CA GLY A 134 8.95 3.98 4.75
C GLY A 134 8.09 4.64 3.68
N SER A 135 7.07 3.94 3.18
CA SER A 135 6.12 4.48 2.21
C SER A 135 5.21 5.56 2.82
N ALA A 136 4.82 5.41 4.09
CA ALA A 136 4.06 6.43 4.81
C ALA A 136 4.85 7.74 4.93
N PHE A 137 6.16 7.66 5.22
CA PHE A 137 7.04 8.84 5.21
C PHE A 137 7.08 9.51 3.83
N THR A 138 7.26 8.74 2.76
CA THR A 138 7.29 9.27 1.38
C THR A 138 5.96 9.91 0.99
N SER A 139 4.83 9.29 1.34
CA SER A 139 3.49 9.84 1.08
C SER A 139 3.23 11.11 1.90
N LEU A 140 3.71 11.17 3.13
CA LEU A 140 3.65 12.39 3.94
C LEU A 140 4.45 13.52 3.29
N MET A 141 5.67 13.25 2.80
CA MET A 141 6.45 14.25 2.06
C MET A 141 5.74 14.71 0.78
N ALA A 142 5.00 13.83 0.09
CA ALA A 142 4.22 14.17 -1.09
C ALA A 142 3.04 15.12 -0.81
N THR A 143 2.62 15.30 0.45
CA THR A 143 1.60 16.30 0.81
C THR A 143 2.12 17.75 0.70
N VAL A 144 3.43 17.97 0.77
CA VAL A 144 4.03 19.31 0.63
C VAL A 144 3.80 19.90 -0.76
N PRO A 145 4.13 19.21 -1.87
CA PRO A 145 3.75 19.65 -3.20
C PRO A 145 2.24 19.81 -3.39
N LEU A 146 1.41 18.97 -2.74
CA LEU A 146 -0.05 19.13 -2.77
C LEU A 146 -0.48 20.49 -2.19
N ALA A 147 0.08 20.88 -1.05
CA ALA A 147 -0.20 22.18 -0.43
C ALA A 147 0.19 23.33 -1.38
N ILE A 148 1.32 23.23 -2.06
CA ILE A 148 1.75 24.20 -3.06
C ILE A 148 0.75 24.24 -4.23
N LEU A 149 0.30 23.11 -4.74
CA LEU A 149 -0.68 23.05 -5.81
C LEU A 149 -2.03 23.67 -5.40
N PHE A 150 -2.47 23.48 -4.16
CA PHE A 150 -3.67 24.13 -3.65
C PHE A 150 -3.55 25.65 -3.67
N THR A 151 -2.42 26.20 -3.20
CA THR A 151 -2.19 27.65 -3.20
C THR A 151 -2.10 28.22 -4.61
N VAL A 152 -1.39 27.55 -5.54
CA VAL A 152 -1.24 27.99 -6.93
C VAL A 152 -2.58 28.04 -7.68
N HIS A 153 -3.48 27.08 -7.41
CA HIS A 153 -4.80 27.04 -8.03
C HIS A 153 -5.87 27.82 -7.26
N GLY A 154 -5.52 28.50 -6.16
CA GLY A 154 -6.48 29.20 -5.31
C GLY A 154 -7.55 28.28 -4.71
N PHE A 155 -7.22 26.99 -4.51
CA PHE A 155 -8.13 25.96 -4.04
C PHE A 155 -7.85 25.66 -2.56
N ALA A 156 -8.90 25.61 -1.74
CA ALA A 156 -8.79 25.24 -0.35
C ALA A 156 -9.33 23.82 -0.11
N PRO A 157 -8.59 22.97 0.63
CA PRO A 157 -9.11 21.65 1.00
C PRO A 157 -10.38 21.81 1.83
N LYS A 158 -11.34 20.92 1.62
CA LYS A 158 -12.61 20.95 2.34
C LYS A 158 -12.45 20.43 3.77
N LEU A 159 -13.32 20.84 4.67
CA LEU A 159 -13.30 20.39 6.08
C LEU A 159 -13.43 18.85 6.21
N THR A 160 -14.12 18.25 5.25
CA THR A 160 -14.26 16.78 5.13
C THR A 160 -12.93 16.05 4.91
N SER A 161 -11.82 16.77 4.60
CA SER A 161 -10.46 16.20 4.57
C SER A 161 -10.05 15.57 5.92
N LEU A 162 -10.70 15.95 7.01
CA LEU A 162 -10.48 15.34 8.34
C LEU A 162 -10.84 13.85 8.39
N TRP A 163 -11.54 13.31 7.39
CA TRP A 163 -11.77 11.88 7.25
C TRP A 163 -10.56 11.11 6.68
N ALA A 164 -9.53 11.79 6.17
CA ALA A 164 -8.36 11.14 5.57
C ALA A 164 -7.67 10.11 6.50
N PRO A 165 -7.51 10.34 7.81
CA PRO A 165 -6.94 9.34 8.72
C PRO A 165 -7.77 8.04 8.79
N LEU A 166 -9.10 8.13 8.69
CA LEU A 166 -9.97 6.95 8.64
C LEU A 166 -9.70 6.12 7.38
N TYR A 167 -9.56 6.77 6.24
CA TYR A 167 -9.28 6.06 4.98
C TYR A 167 -7.93 5.36 5.00
N VAL A 168 -6.90 6.02 5.56
CA VAL A 168 -5.60 5.39 5.79
C VAL A 168 -5.72 4.22 6.77
N ALA A 169 -6.54 4.32 7.81
CA ALA A 169 -6.76 3.22 8.75
C ALA A 169 -7.39 1.98 8.08
N ILE A 170 -8.24 2.18 7.07
CA ILE A 170 -8.81 1.08 6.25
C ILE A 170 -7.76 0.51 5.28
N GLU A 171 -6.83 1.33 4.80
CA GLU A 171 -5.76 0.95 3.88
C GLU A 171 -4.70 0.06 4.56
N ILE A 172 -4.38 0.32 5.83
CA ILE A 172 -3.32 -0.39 6.57
C ILE A 172 -3.51 -1.91 6.58
N PRO A 173 -4.67 -2.49 6.93
CA PRO A 173 -4.87 -3.93 6.89
C PRO A 173 -4.63 -4.54 5.50
N PHE A 174 -5.04 -3.84 4.44
CA PHE A 174 -4.80 -4.27 3.07
C PHE A 174 -3.31 -4.31 2.73
N MET A 175 -2.59 -3.23 3.06
CA MET A 175 -1.13 -3.17 2.85
C MET A 175 -0.41 -4.27 3.61
N ILE A 176 -0.70 -4.46 4.90
CA ILE A 176 -0.08 -5.51 5.71
C ILE A 176 -0.30 -6.88 5.07
N GLY A 177 -1.56 -7.21 4.74
CA GLY A 177 -1.92 -8.49 4.17
C GLY A 177 -1.21 -8.75 2.84
N LEU A 178 -1.28 -7.79 1.92
CA LEU A 178 -0.71 -7.97 0.59
C LEU A 178 0.83 -7.95 0.60
N VAL A 179 1.47 -7.10 1.42
CA VAL A 179 2.93 -7.06 1.57
C VAL A 179 3.45 -8.40 2.12
N LEU A 180 2.82 -8.95 3.16
CA LEU A 180 3.20 -10.24 3.72
C LEU A 180 3.01 -11.37 2.71
N LEU A 181 1.88 -11.39 2.00
CA LEU A 181 1.60 -12.38 0.98
C LEU A 181 2.66 -12.33 -0.13
N VAL A 182 2.86 -11.17 -0.72
CA VAL A 182 3.76 -11.01 -1.87
C VAL A 182 5.22 -11.27 -1.48
N SER A 183 5.69 -10.74 -0.34
CA SER A 183 7.06 -10.96 0.11
C SER A 183 7.37 -12.44 0.37
N SER A 184 6.42 -13.19 0.95
CA SER A 184 6.59 -14.62 1.21
C SER A 184 6.64 -15.45 -0.06
N VAL A 185 5.82 -15.12 -1.06
CA VAL A 185 5.79 -15.83 -2.35
C VAL A 185 7.06 -15.54 -3.17
N ILE A 186 7.58 -14.29 -3.13
CA ILE A 186 8.81 -13.91 -3.83
C ILE A 186 10.03 -14.70 -3.34
N VAL A 187 10.11 -15.03 -2.06
CA VAL A 187 11.21 -15.86 -1.54
C VAL A 187 11.25 -17.23 -2.25
N GLN A 188 10.09 -17.77 -2.65
CA GLN A 188 10.01 -19.04 -3.38
C GLN A 188 10.11 -18.87 -4.88
N MET A 189 9.50 -17.79 -5.42
CA MET A 189 9.40 -17.53 -6.87
C MET A 189 9.98 -16.16 -7.19
N ARG A 190 11.30 -16.10 -7.41
CA ARG A 190 12.05 -14.85 -7.64
C ARG A 190 11.58 -14.05 -8.86
N ASP A 191 10.96 -14.69 -9.84
CA ASP A 191 10.45 -14.04 -11.05
C ASP A 191 9.36 -12.99 -10.75
N LEU A 192 8.63 -13.16 -9.64
CA LEU A 192 7.64 -12.16 -9.21
C LEU A 192 8.26 -10.79 -8.89
N GLN A 193 9.55 -10.71 -8.56
CA GLN A 193 10.24 -9.43 -8.39
C GLN A 193 10.21 -8.58 -9.66
N GLN A 194 10.21 -9.22 -10.83
CA GLN A 194 10.15 -8.52 -12.12
C GLN A 194 8.72 -8.16 -12.52
N ILE A 195 7.75 -8.92 -12.04
CA ILE A 195 6.33 -8.73 -12.38
C ILE A 195 5.74 -7.53 -11.62
N ILE A 196 6.07 -7.35 -10.35
CA ILE A 196 5.51 -6.28 -9.50
C ILE A 196 5.73 -4.89 -10.09
N PRO A 197 6.94 -4.48 -10.53
CA PRO A 197 7.16 -3.17 -11.13
C PRO A 197 6.35 -2.93 -12.41
N ILE A 198 5.93 -3.99 -13.11
CA ILE A 198 5.11 -3.91 -14.32
C ILE A 198 3.62 -3.80 -13.95
N VAL A 199 3.18 -4.60 -12.99
CA VAL A 199 1.75 -4.68 -12.60
C VAL A 199 1.32 -3.45 -11.79
N MET A 200 2.17 -2.94 -10.87
CA MET A 200 1.80 -1.81 -10.01
C MET A 200 1.41 -0.54 -10.76
N PRO A 201 2.11 -0.08 -11.82
CA PRO A 201 1.66 1.06 -12.62
C PRO A 201 0.32 0.82 -13.33
N LEU A 202 0.01 -0.41 -13.76
CA LEU A 202 -1.27 -0.74 -14.37
C LEU A 202 -2.40 -0.69 -13.34
N VAL A 203 -2.20 -1.25 -12.15
CA VAL A 203 -3.16 -1.16 -11.04
C VAL A 203 -3.37 0.30 -10.63
N MET A 204 -2.29 1.10 -10.57
CA MET A 204 -2.37 2.53 -10.32
C MET A 204 -3.21 3.23 -11.38
N LEU A 205 -2.97 2.96 -12.64
CA LEU A 205 -3.69 3.59 -13.74
C LEU A 205 -5.20 3.34 -13.63
N ILE A 206 -5.60 2.09 -13.44
CA ILE A 206 -7.02 1.72 -13.30
C ILE A 206 -7.62 2.34 -12.04
N THR A 207 -6.93 2.26 -10.90
CA THR A 207 -7.45 2.74 -9.61
C THR A 207 -7.53 4.27 -9.55
N VAL A 208 -6.54 4.98 -10.13
CA VAL A 208 -6.47 6.43 -10.07
C VAL A 208 -7.26 7.10 -11.19
N LEU A 209 -7.37 6.49 -12.35
CA LEU A 209 -8.07 7.11 -13.48
C LEU A 209 -9.56 6.80 -13.53
N GLU A 210 -9.99 5.61 -13.08
CA GLU A 210 -11.39 5.21 -13.13
C GLU A 210 -12.07 5.43 -11.76
N PRO A 211 -12.77 6.56 -11.58
CA PRO A 211 -13.43 6.86 -10.33
C PRO A 211 -14.71 6.03 -10.16
N LEU A 212 -15.02 5.66 -8.92
CA LEU A 212 -16.24 4.93 -8.56
C LEU A 212 -17.43 5.86 -8.40
N ASN A 213 -17.18 7.12 -8.06
CA ASN A 213 -18.20 8.12 -7.86
C ASN A 213 -18.58 8.78 -9.20
N GLN A 214 -19.88 8.80 -9.51
CA GLN A 214 -20.39 9.39 -10.76
C GLN A 214 -20.03 10.87 -10.91
N GLU A 215 -20.05 11.65 -9.83
CA GLU A 215 -19.66 13.05 -9.88
C GLU A 215 -18.16 13.19 -10.19
N MET A 216 -17.30 12.36 -9.55
CA MET A 216 -15.88 12.33 -9.84
C MET A 216 -15.60 11.87 -11.28
N HIS A 217 -16.36 10.88 -11.77
CA HIS A 217 -16.25 10.41 -13.15
C HIS A 217 -16.53 11.53 -14.16
N LYS A 218 -17.58 12.34 -13.94
CA LYS A 218 -17.87 13.51 -14.80
C LYS A 218 -16.73 14.53 -14.83
N HIS A 219 -15.98 14.65 -13.74
CA HIS A 219 -14.84 15.57 -13.68
C HIS A 219 -13.57 15.01 -14.35
N LEU A 220 -13.32 13.70 -14.24
CA LEU A 220 -12.09 13.08 -14.77
C LEU A 220 -12.26 12.56 -16.20
N VAL A 221 -13.38 11.91 -16.50
CA VAL A 221 -13.60 11.17 -17.75
C VAL A 221 -15.01 11.40 -18.32
N PRO A 222 -15.41 12.66 -18.56
CA PRO A 222 -16.80 13.00 -18.84
C PRO A 222 -17.36 12.33 -20.10
N ASN A 223 -16.50 11.94 -21.04
CA ASN A 223 -16.90 11.36 -22.34
C ASN A 223 -16.75 9.82 -22.39
N ALA A 224 -16.30 9.18 -21.30
CA ALA A 224 -16.19 7.73 -21.23
C ALA A 224 -17.45 7.12 -20.62
N ARG A 225 -17.72 5.84 -20.92
CA ARG A 225 -18.79 5.11 -20.26
C ARG A 225 -18.39 4.85 -18.81
N PHE A 226 -19.30 5.16 -17.88
CA PHE A 226 -19.13 4.86 -16.47
C PHE A 226 -19.35 3.35 -16.24
N VAL A 227 -18.32 2.55 -16.50
CA VAL A 227 -18.40 1.09 -16.49
C VAL A 227 -18.56 0.56 -15.05
N LEU A 228 -17.79 1.10 -14.10
CA LEU A 228 -17.83 0.69 -12.70
C LEU A 228 -19.00 1.26 -11.90
N GLY A 229 -19.88 2.05 -12.54
CA GLY A 229 -21.10 2.56 -11.93
C GLY A 229 -22.23 1.54 -11.79
N HIS A 230 -22.11 0.33 -12.35
CA HIS A 230 -23.13 -0.70 -12.33
C HIS A 230 -22.98 -1.63 -11.12
N GLY A 231 -23.91 -1.53 -10.19
CA GLY A 231 -24.22 -2.36 -9.03
C GLY A 231 -23.19 -3.41 -8.62
N TRP A 232 -23.41 -4.65 -8.99
CA TRP A 232 -22.60 -5.78 -8.55
C TRP A 232 -21.12 -5.74 -9.03
N LEU A 233 -20.85 -5.21 -10.23
CA LEU A 233 -19.48 -5.08 -10.75
C LEU A 233 -18.65 -4.13 -9.90
N ARG A 234 -19.23 -3.00 -9.52
CA ARG A 234 -18.59 -2.03 -8.61
C ARG A 234 -18.32 -2.67 -7.26
N ASP A 235 -19.30 -3.40 -6.72
CA ASP A 235 -19.19 -4.00 -5.39
C ASP A 235 -18.09 -5.08 -5.37
N VAL A 236 -18.02 -5.94 -6.38
CA VAL A 236 -16.93 -6.91 -6.56
C VAL A 236 -15.58 -6.21 -6.73
N TYR A 237 -15.53 -5.14 -7.52
CA TYR A 237 -14.30 -4.38 -7.71
C TYR A 237 -13.81 -3.73 -6.42
N CYS A 238 -14.70 -3.12 -5.62
CA CYS A 238 -14.36 -2.55 -4.31
C CYS A 238 -13.84 -3.60 -3.32
N PHE A 239 -14.36 -4.82 -3.39
CA PHE A 239 -13.91 -5.92 -2.54
C PHE A 239 -12.54 -6.46 -2.97
N VAL A 240 -12.32 -6.65 -4.27
CA VAL A 240 -11.07 -7.18 -4.84
C VAL A 240 -9.95 -6.14 -4.82
N ASN A 241 -10.28 -4.87 -5.06
CA ASN A 241 -9.35 -3.76 -5.00
C ASN A 241 -9.78 -2.73 -3.96
N PRO A 242 -9.46 -2.93 -2.68
CA PRO A 242 -9.80 -2.00 -1.60
C PRO A 242 -9.25 -0.58 -1.80
N MET A 243 -8.19 -0.42 -2.61
CA MET A 243 -7.64 0.90 -2.92
C MET A 243 -8.59 1.78 -3.72
N ALA A 244 -9.45 1.18 -4.55
CA ALA A 244 -10.36 1.95 -5.39
C ALA A 244 -11.37 2.80 -4.56
N PRO A 245 -12.13 2.22 -3.62
CA PRO A 245 -13.00 3.02 -2.76
C PRO A 245 -12.22 3.97 -1.84
N ILE A 246 -11.00 3.64 -1.40
CA ILE A 246 -10.18 4.53 -0.57
C ILE A 246 -9.78 5.77 -1.36
N VAL A 247 -9.18 5.60 -2.53
CA VAL A 247 -8.77 6.71 -3.40
C VAL A 247 -9.94 7.62 -3.75
N ASP A 248 -11.09 7.04 -4.08
CA ASP A 248 -12.29 7.80 -4.45
C ASP A 248 -12.84 8.61 -3.27
N ASN A 249 -12.89 8.03 -2.09
CA ASN A 249 -13.35 8.70 -0.88
C ASN A 249 -12.38 9.80 -0.42
N VAL A 250 -11.06 9.58 -0.51
CA VAL A 250 -10.07 10.64 -0.21
C VAL A 250 -10.27 11.83 -1.14
N ARG A 251 -10.42 11.60 -2.45
CA ARG A 251 -10.67 12.67 -3.42
C ARG A 251 -11.96 13.42 -3.15
N SER A 252 -13.06 12.68 -2.95
CA SER A 252 -14.37 13.25 -2.70
C SER A 252 -14.38 14.12 -1.44
N SER A 253 -13.70 13.67 -0.40
CA SER A 253 -13.63 14.38 0.87
C SER A 253 -12.71 15.61 0.80
N VAL A 254 -11.55 15.49 0.14
CA VAL A 254 -10.56 16.58 0.08
C VAL A 254 -11.00 17.67 -0.90
N LEU A 255 -11.55 17.29 -2.06
CA LEU A 255 -11.79 18.21 -3.16
C LEU A 255 -13.25 18.64 -3.29
N LEU A 256 -14.21 17.75 -3.08
CA LEU A 256 -15.63 18.02 -3.30
C LEU A 256 -16.39 18.33 -2.01
N GLY A 257 -15.86 17.96 -0.84
CA GLY A 257 -16.54 18.20 0.43
C GLY A 257 -17.59 17.14 0.79
N PHE A 258 -17.57 15.99 0.12
CA PHE A 258 -18.46 14.87 0.46
C PHE A 258 -17.91 14.08 1.64
N GLY A 259 -18.81 13.60 2.48
CA GLY A 259 -18.46 12.67 3.56
C GLY A 259 -18.16 11.26 3.04
N PRO A 260 -17.79 10.34 3.95
CA PRO A 260 -17.48 8.96 3.61
C PRO A 260 -18.64 8.23 2.92
N GLN A 261 -18.38 7.57 1.81
CA GLN A 261 -19.33 6.68 1.16
C GLN A 261 -19.24 5.28 1.79
N TRP A 262 -20.00 5.08 2.86
CA TRP A 262 -19.94 3.88 3.68
C TRP A 262 -20.17 2.58 2.92
N SER A 263 -21.02 2.59 1.89
CA SER A 263 -21.31 1.39 1.08
C SER A 263 -20.07 0.80 0.42
N THR A 264 -19.26 1.64 -0.21
CA THR A 264 -18.02 1.21 -0.89
C THR A 264 -16.88 1.00 0.09
N LEU A 265 -16.79 1.81 1.15
CA LEU A 265 -15.76 1.69 2.17
C LEU A 265 -15.89 0.41 3.01
N ILE A 266 -17.10 -0.01 3.36
CA ILE A 266 -17.33 -1.26 4.09
C ILE A 266 -16.90 -2.46 3.23
N LEU A 267 -17.21 -2.45 1.94
CA LEU A 267 -16.75 -3.50 1.01
C LEU A 267 -15.23 -3.52 0.92
N GLY A 268 -14.60 -2.35 0.78
CA GLY A 268 -13.14 -2.22 0.81
C GLY A 268 -12.53 -2.70 2.11
N LEU A 269 -13.14 -2.38 3.27
CA LEU A 269 -12.69 -2.87 4.58
C LEU A 269 -12.80 -4.40 4.68
N CYS A 270 -13.91 -4.98 4.23
CA CYS A 270 -14.08 -6.44 4.19
C CYS A 270 -12.99 -7.08 3.31
N GLY A 271 -12.75 -6.55 2.12
CA GLY A 271 -11.65 -6.99 1.26
C GLY A 271 -10.28 -6.87 1.94
N SER A 272 -10.00 -5.72 2.58
CA SER A 272 -8.75 -5.46 3.32
C SER A 272 -8.51 -6.49 4.42
N LEU A 273 -9.56 -6.84 5.19
CA LEU A 273 -9.47 -7.85 6.25
C LEU A 273 -9.23 -9.25 5.69
N VAL A 274 -9.85 -9.59 4.56
CA VAL A 274 -9.59 -10.88 3.89
C VAL A 274 -8.13 -10.96 3.45
N TYR A 275 -7.59 -9.90 2.81
CA TYR A 275 -6.17 -9.85 2.44
C TYR A 275 -5.24 -9.94 3.65
N LEU A 276 -5.58 -9.29 4.77
CA LEU A 276 -4.82 -9.38 6.01
C LEU A 276 -4.74 -10.82 6.52
N VAL A 277 -5.88 -11.49 6.62
CA VAL A 277 -5.94 -12.87 7.13
C VAL A 277 -5.20 -13.82 6.19
N VAL A 278 -5.50 -13.76 4.90
CA VAL A 278 -4.88 -14.64 3.89
C VAL A 278 -3.37 -14.39 3.84
N GLY A 279 -2.94 -13.14 3.77
CA GLY A 279 -1.52 -12.77 3.72
C GLY A 279 -0.75 -13.25 4.93
N PHE A 280 -1.29 -13.05 6.13
CA PHE A 280 -0.67 -13.50 7.37
C PHE A 280 -0.59 -15.03 7.47
N VAL A 281 -1.67 -15.75 7.11
CA VAL A 281 -1.69 -17.22 7.12
C VAL A 281 -0.70 -17.79 6.11
N VAL A 282 -0.68 -17.26 4.89
CA VAL A 282 0.26 -17.71 3.84
C VAL A 282 1.70 -17.43 4.25
N PHE A 283 1.97 -16.23 4.77
CA PHE A 283 3.30 -15.87 5.27
C PHE A 283 3.79 -16.86 6.32
N LYS A 284 2.97 -17.15 7.34
CA LYS A 284 3.34 -18.11 8.41
C LYS A 284 3.55 -19.53 7.92
N LYS A 285 2.80 -19.97 6.92
CA LYS A 285 3.01 -21.29 6.31
C LYS A 285 4.32 -21.36 5.52
N LEU A 286 4.67 -20.29 4.80
CA LEU A 286 5.86 -20.24 3.96
C LEU A 286 7.13 -19.90 4.74
N GLU A 287 7.00 -19.24 5.90
CA GLU A 287 8.12 -18.86 6.78
C GLU A 287 8.99 -20.04 7.19
N VAL A 288 8.40 -21.21 7.37
CA VAL A 288 9.12 -22.46 7.71
C VAL A 288 10.17 -22.79 6.66
N ASN A 289 9.85 -22.61 5.39
CA ASN A 289 10.72 -22.92 4.26
C ASN A 289 11.80 -21.84 4.01
N PHE A 290 11.74 -20.69 4.68
CA PHE A 290 12.73 -19.62 4.48
C PHE A 290 14.10 -19.99 5.06
N ALA A 291 14.17 -20.94 6.01
CA ALA A 291 15.42 -21.42 6.58
C ALA A 291 16.25 -22.22 5.57
N ASP A 292 15.58 -22.96 4.68
CA ASP A 292 16.25 -23.79 3.66
C ASP A 292 16.69 -23.01 2.42
N LEU A 293 16.15 -21.79 2.24
CA LEU A 293 16.42 -20.93 1.09
C LEU A 293 17.45 -19.83 1.41
N THR A 294 17.89 -19.77 2.65
CA THR A 294 18.90 -18.81 3.15
C THR A 294 20.25 -19.47 3.40
#